data_2c5d493353700eff41a15a0ba84d024a
#
_entry.id   2c5d493353700eff41a15a0ba84d024a
#
_cell.length_a   1.000
_cell.length_b   1.000
_cell.length_c   1.000
_cell.angle_alpha   90.00
_cell.angle_beta   90.00
_cell.angle_gamma   90.00
#
_symmetry.space_group_name_H-M   'P 1'
#
loop_
_entity.id
_entity.type
_entity.pdbx_description
1 polymer ?
#
loop_
_entity_poly.entity_id
_entity_poly.type
_entity_poly.pdbx_seq_one_letter_code
_entity_poly.pdbx_strand_id
1 'polypeptide(L)'
;MMKRTIAILLACSVLPLFYGCRRPAEADYRRGLECMQKEETEEAVKAFEESIRKAERVRDSHMQLAFYYERIGGHDLLALWHYEQAMKHTPKDAKELPDIRAAVERNADAVLAHLQTEGRQEDQEALQLKVTLLEEHAMRQKKWIEELQRENTEYRKMLRDMK
;
A
#
# COMPACT_ATOMS: atom_id res chain seq x y z
N MET A 1 -58.43 41.72 2.70
CA MET A 1 -57.97 40.48 2.11
C MET A 1 -56.47 40.54 1.88
N MET A 2 -55.66 40.29 2.90
CA MET A 2 -54.20 40.21 2.79
C MET A 2 -53.68 39.56 4.07
N LYS A 3 -53.55 38.26 4.10
CA LYS A 3 -52.84 37.50 5.14
C LYS A 3 -52.73 36.05 4.68
N ARG A 4 -51.69 35.70 3.88
CA ARG A 4 -51.23 34.33 3.64
C ARG A 4 -50.08 34.34 2.65
N THR A 5 -48.89 34.77 3.02
CA THR A 5 -47.65 34.50 2.26
C THR A 5 -46.39 34.83 3.07
N ILE A 6 -46.22 34.28 4.27
CA ILE A 6 -44.92 34.31 4.98
C ILE A 6 -44.82 33.01 5.79
N ALA A 7 -44.51 31.91 5.17
CA ALA A 7 -44.17 30.66 5.90
C ALA A 7 -43.52 29.59 5.06
N ILE A 8 -42.70 29.90 4.04
CA ILE A 8 -41.96 28.90 3.27
C ILE A 8 -40.55 29.38 2.95
N LEU A 9 -39.80 29.87 3.90
CA LEU A 9 -38.39 30.27 3.64
C LEU A 9 -37.43 29.95 4.81
N LEU A 10 -37.76 29.01 5.66
CA LEU A 10 -36.90 28.68 6.82
C LEU A 10 -36.56 27.19 6.94
N ALA A 11 -36.62 26.40 5.84
CA ALA A 11 -36.35 24.97 5.88
C ALA A 11 -35.14 24.51 5.01
N CYS A 12 -34.31 25.41 4.50
CA CYS A 12 -33.22 25.05 3.62
C CYS A 12 -31.80 25.34 4.13
N SER A 13 -31.60 25.60 5.43
CA SER A 13 -30.28 26.04 5.92
C SER A 13 -29.57 25.10 6.92
N VAL A 14 -29.99 23.84 7.07
CA VAL A 14 -29.36 22.94 8.07
C VAL A 14 -28.77 21.65 7.46
N LEU A 15 -28.49 21.59 6.18
CA LEU A 15 -27.99 20.35 5.54
C LEU A 15 -26.68 20.46 4.75
N PRO A 16 -25.62 21.11 5.24
CA PRO A 16 -24.31 20.78 4.70
C PRO A 16 -23.22 20.51 5.74
N LEU A 17 -23.53 20.03 6.96
CA LEU A 17 -22.47 19.80 7.96
C LEU A 17 -22.04 18.34 8.12
N PHE A 18 -22.54 17.42 7.32
CA PHE A 18 -22.12 16.01 7.32
C PHE A 18 -21.40 15.55 6.05
N TYR A 19 -20.93 16.45 5.22
CA TYR A 19 -19.85 16.09 4.29
C TYR A 19 -18.54 16.08 5.09
N GLY A 20 -18.43 15.17 6.05
CA GLY A 20 -17.15 14.71 6.52
C GLY A 20 -16.36 14.34 5.26
N CYS A 21 -15.17 14.92 5.07
CA CYS A 21 -14.25 14.59 4.00
C CYS A 21 -13.99 13.08 4.04
N ARG A 22 -14.90 12.30 3.46
CA ARG A 22 -14.62 10.93 3.10
C ARG A 22 -13.57 11.05 2.02
N ARG A 23 -12.32 10.86 2.39
CA ARG A 23 -11.26 10.73 1.39
C ARG A 23 -11.79 9.75 0.36
N PRO A 24 -11.76 10.10 -0.95
CA PRO A 24 -12.22 9.19 -1.97
C PRO A 24 -11.46 7.86 -1.79
N ALA A 25 -12.17 6.75 -1.85
CA ALA A 25 -11.54 5.44 -1.87
C ALA A 25 -10.36 5.48 -2.86
N GLU A 26 -9.21 4.92 -2.48
CA GLU A 26 -7.99 4.91 -3.29
C GLU A 26 -7.23 6.27 -3.38
N ALA A 27 -7.47 7.21 -2.46
CA ALA A 27 -6.83 8.52 -2.51
C ALA A 27 -5.30 8.44 -2.42
N ASP A 28 -4.77 7.56 -1.58
CA ASP A 28 -3.33 7.40 -1.41
C ASP A 28 -2.69 6.69 -2.60
N TYR A 29 -3.36 5.70 -3.19
CA TYR A 29 -2.90 5.08 -4.43
C TYR A 29 -2.79 6.09 -5.58
N ARG A 30 -3.82 6.93 -5.79
CA ARG A 30 -3.80 7.98 -6.81
C ARG A 30 -2.71 9.00 -6.55
N ARG A 31 -2.53 9.41 -5.30
CA ARG A 31 -1.44 10.31 -4.91
C ARG A 31 -0.08 9.70 -5.26
N GLY A 32 0.11 8.40 -4.99
CA GLY A 32 1.33 7.70 -5.39
C GLY A 32 1.60 7.78 -6.90
N LEU A 33 0.58 7.55 -7.73
CA LEU A 33 0.70 7.68 -9.18
C LEU A 33 1.01 9.12 -9.62
N GLU A 34 0.39 10.12 -9.00
CA GLU A 34 0.66 11.54 -9.28
C GLU A 34 2.09 11.93 -8.92
N CYS A 35 2.59 11.46 -7.75
CA CYS A 35 3.98 11.67 -7.35
C CYS A 35 4.97 10.98 -8.31
N MET A 36 4.65 9.76 -8.77
CA MET A 36 5.47 9.08 -9.79
C MET A 36 5.55 9.86 -11.10
N GLN A 37 4.45 10.47 -11.54
CA GLN A 37 4.43 11.31 -12.75
C GLN A 37 5.27 12.58 -12.61
N LYS A 38 5.41 13.09 -11.37
CA LYS A 38 6.21 14.27 -11.04
C LYS A 38 7.66 13.96 -10.69
N GLU A 39 8.03 12.68 -10.74
CA GLU A 39 9.34 12.19 -10.31
C GLU A 39 9.63 12.38 -8.80
N GLU A 40 8.58 12.62 -8.00
CA GLU A 40 8.62 12.72 -6.54
C GLU A 40 8.61 11.31 -5.94
N THR A 41 9.71 10.57 -6.12
CA THR A 41 9.76 9.12 -5.88
C THR A 41 9.60 8.73 -4.42
N GLU A 42 10.19 9.48 -3.49
CA GLU A 42 10.05 9.20 -2.04
C GLU A 42 8.60 9.39 -1.56
N GLU A 43 7.94 10.43 -2.02
CA GLU A 43 6.54 10.71 -1.73
C GLU A 43 5.62 9.66 -2.36
N ALA A 44 5.98 9.17 -3.55
CA ALA A 44 5.25 8.10 -4.21
C ALA A 44 5.33 6.79 -3.40
N VAL A 45 6.52 6.41 -2.94
CA VAL A 45 6.71 5.23 -2.08
C VAL A 45 5.86 5.34 -0.81
N LYS A 46 5.95 6.46 -0.08
CA LYS A 46 5.14 6.71 1.11
C LYS A 46 3.64 6.62 0.84
N ALA A 47 3.19 7.14 -0.30
CA ALA A 47 1.78 7.11 -0.66
C ALA A 47 1.30 5.69 -0.98
N PHE A 48 2.10 4.87 -1.68
CA PHE A 48 1.76 3.47 -1.93
C PHE A 48 1.79 2.63 -0.65
N GLU A 49 2.75 2.85 0.25
CA GLU A 49 2.77 2.21 1.57
C GLU A 49 1.53 2.56 2.38
N GLU A 50 1.11 3.83 2.35
CA GLU A 50 -0.11 4.27 3.04
C GLU A 50 -1.37 3.66 2.41
N SER A 51 -1.40 3.50 1.09
CA SER A 51 -2.46 2.81 0.37
C SER A 51 -2.56 1.34 0.82
N ILE A 52 -1.43 0.65 0.93
CA ILE A 52 -1.37 -0.72 1.47
C ILE A 52 -1.89 -0.74 2.91
N ARG A 53 -1.43 0.19 3.76
CA ARG A 53 -1.84 0.30 5.15
C ARG A 53 -3.35 0.47 5.31
N LYS A 54 -4.00 1.17 4.42
CA LYS A 54 -5.46 1.38 4.42
C LYS A 54 -6.22 0.29 3.69
N ALA A 55 -5.54 -0.77 3.26
CA ALA A 55 -6.10 -1.83 2.42
C ALA A 55 -6.74 -1.32 1.12
N GLU A 56 -6.24 -0.19 0.60
CA GLU A 56 -6.64 0.38 -0.68
C GLU A 56 -5.73 -0.16 -1.78
N ARG A 57 -6.29 -0.73 -2.84
CA ARG A 57 -5.51 -1.17 -4.02
C ARG A 57 -4.22 -1.91 -3.67
N VAL A 58 -4.26 -2.80 -2.66
CA VAL A 58 -3.08 -3.46 -2.07
C VAL A 58 -2.20 -4.12 -3.14
N ARG A 59 -2.82 -4.92 -4.03
CA ARG A 59 -2.11 -5.56 -5.15
C ARG A 59 -1.36 -4.54 -6.00
N ASP A 60 -2.09 -3.51 -6.44
CA ASP A 60 -1.56 -2.54 -7.39
C ASP A 60 -0.49 -1.66 -6.75
N SER A 61 -0.64 -1.32 -5.47
CA SER A 61 0.38 -0.59 -4.71
C SER A 61 1.66 -1.41 -4.56
N HIS A 62 1.55 -2.71 -4.27
CA HIS A 62 2.70 -3.60 -4.26
C HIS A 62 3.36 -3.72 -5.65
N MET A 63 2.58 -3.77 -6.73
CA MET A 63 3.12 -3.76 -8.09
C MET A 63 3.93 -2.48 -8.38
N GLN A 64 3.42 -1.30 -7.99
CA GLN A 64 4.14 -0.04 -8.20
C GLN A 64 5.45 0.00 -7.41
N LEU A 65 5.45 -0.46 -6.16
CA LEU A 65 6.65 -0.54 -5.34
C LEU A 65 7.66 -1.55 -5.91
N ALA A 66 7.20 -2.70 -6.40
CA ALA A 66 8.05 -3.68 -7.06
C ALA A 66 8.76 -3.09 -8.28
N PHE A 67 8.01 -2.45 -9.19
CA PHE A 67 8.57 -1.76 -10.35
C PHE A 67 9.56 -0.65 -9.98
N TYR A 68 9.27 0.08 -8.91
CA TYR A 68 10.18 1.11 -8.42
C TYR A 68 11.52 0.50 -7.99
N TYR A 69 11.50 -0.51 -7.12
CA TYR A 69 12.71 -1.15 -6.60
C TYR A 69 13.49 -1.88 -7.68
N GLU A 70 12.81 -2.54 -8.64
CA GLU A 70 13.45 -3.15 -9.79
C GLU A 70 14.19 -2.12 -10.65
N ARG A 71 13.60 -0.93 -10.86
CA ARG A 71 14.15 0.13 -11.70
C ARG A 71 15.35 0.83 -11.10
N ILE A 72 15.36 1.07 -9.79
CA ILE A 72 16.50 1.77 -9.15
C ILE A 72 17.72 0.88 -8.99
N GLY A 73 17.58 -0.44 -9.11
CA GLY A 73 18.65 -1.43 -8.99
C GLY A 73 19.18 -1.59 -7.55
N GLY A 74 19.85 -2.71 -7.28
CA GLY A 74 20.42 -2.99 -5.97
C GLY A 74 19.40 -3.26 -4.85
N HIS A 75 18.11 -3.32 -5.20
CA HIS A 75 17.00 -3.60 -4.28
C HIS A 75 16.18 -4.82 -4.71
N ASP A 76 16.82 -5.79 -5.36
CA ASP A 76 16.17 -6.96 -5.96
C ASP A 76 15.34 -7.75 -4.95
N LEU A 77 15.80 -7.87 -3.69
CA LEU A 77 15.05 -8.52 -2.62
C LEU A 77 13.75 -7.77 -2.27
N LEU A 78 13.77 -6.44 -2.27
CA LEU A 78 12.56 -5.64 -2.03
C LEU A 78 11.60 -5.73 -3.21
N ALA A 79 12.13 -5.69 -4.44
CA ALA A 79 11.34 -5.89 -5.64
C ALA A 79 10.66 -7.27 -5.62
N LEU A 80 11.43 -8.32 -5.38
CA LEU A 80 10.93 -9.70 -5.27
C LEU A 80 9.82 -9.80 -4.22
N TRP A 81 10.06 -9.27 -3.01
CA TRP A 81 9.09 -9.31 -1.94
C TRP A 81 7.76 -8.62 -2.32
N HIS A 82 7.84 -7.44 -2.94
CA HIS A 82 6.65 -6.72 -3.38
C HIS A 82 5.90 -7.46 -4.49
N TYR A 83 6.59 -8.09 -5.44
CA TYR A 83 5.96 -8.95 -6.45
C TYR A 83 5.25 -10.15 -5.83
N GLU A 84 5.86 -10.80 -4.84
CA GLU A 84 5.23 -11.89 -4.10
C GLU A 84 3.97 -11.43 -3.35
N GLN A 85 3.99 -10.25 -2.72
CA GLN A 85 2.79 -9.71 -2.08
C GLN A 85 1.71 -9.39 -3.13
N ALA A 86 2.06 -8.79 -4.26
CA ALA A 86 1.12 -8.55 -5.35
C ALA A 86 0.51 -9.86 -5.85
N MET A 87 1.30 -10.91 -6.02
CA MET A 87 0.83 -12.24 -6.41
C MET A 87 -0.16 -12.83 -5.41
N LYS A 88 0.08 -12.70 -4.09
CA LYS A 88 -0.83 -13.17 -3.03
C LYS A 88 -2.19 -12.46 -3.05
N HIS A 89 -2.20 -11.19 -3.45
CA HIS A 89 -3.42 -10.38 -3.57
C HIS A 89 -4.07 -10.44 -4.96
N THR A 90 -3.54 -11.27 -5.87
CA THR A 90 -4.07 -11.44 -7.22
C THR A 90 -4.98 -12.67 -7.25
N PRO A 91 -6.22 -12.56 -7.77
CA PRO A 91 -7.10 -13.71 -7.95
C PRO A 91 -6.44 -14.78 -8.84
N LYS A 92 -6.74 -16.05 -8.55
CA LYS A 92 -6.13 -17.19 -9.29
C LYS A 92 -6.47 -17.23 -10.77
N ASP A 93 -7.59 -16.65 -11.13
CA ASP A 93 -8.12 -16.56 -12.52
C ASP A 93 -7.80 -15.21 -13.19
N ALA A 94 -7.04 -14.33 -12.51
CA ALA A 94 -6.64 -13.04 -13.07
C ALA A 94 -5.71 -13.22 -14.26
N LYS A 95 -5.93 -12.47 -15.33
CA LYS A 95 -5.13 -12.52 -16.56
C LYS A 95 -3.68 -12.09 -16.34
N GLU A 96 -3.46 -11.22 -15.36
CA GLU A 96 -2.14 -10.66 -14.97
C GLU A 96 -1.29 -11.62 -14.13
N LEU A 97 -1.89 -12.69 -13.58
CA LEU A 97 -1.17 -13.62 -12.70
C LEU A 97 0.06 -14.28 -13.33
N PRO A 98 0.02 -14.70 -14.61
CA PRO A 98 1.21 -15.25 -15.27
C PRO A 98 2.36 -14.23 -15.37
N ASP A 99 2.04 -12.96 -15.67
CA ASP A 99 3.05 -11.90 -15.79
C ASP A 99 3.68 -11.57 -14.43
N ILE A 100 2.88 -11.53 -13.37
CA ILE A 100 3.38 -11.33 -12.00
C ILE A 100 4.27 -12.50 -11.59
N ARG A 101 3.89 -13.74 -11.90
CA ARG A 101 4.71 -14.93 -11.63
C ARG A 101 6.06 -14.87 -12.35
N ALA A 102 6.05 -14.51 -13.63
CA ALA A 102 7.26 -14.34 -14.41
C ALA A 102 8.17 -13.23 -13.83
N ALA A 103 7.59 -12.16 -13.29
CA ALA A 103 8.33 -11.11 -12.59
C ALA A 103 8.96 -11.64 -11.28
N VAL A 104 8.23 -12.44 -10.49
CA VAL A 104 8.77 -13.11 -9.29
C VAL A 104 9.96 -14.00 -9.66
N GLU A 105 9.83 -14.85 -10.68
CA GLU A 105 10.88 -15.75 -11.14
C GLU A 105 12.13 -14.98 -11.58
N ARG A 106 11.97 -13.94 -12.42
CA ARG A 106 13.11 -13.11 -12.87
C ARG A 106 13.83 -12.43 -11.71
N ASN A 107 13.08 -11.88 -10.75
CA ASN A 107 13.71 -11.21 -9.61
C ASN A 107 14.36 -12.21 -8.65
N ALA A 108 13.80 -13.40 -8.48
CA ALA A 108 14.46 -14.48 -7.73
C ALA A 108 15.78 -14.89 -8.35
N ASP A 109 15.83 -15.05 -9.67
CA ASP A 109 17.07 -15.35 -10.40
C ASP A 109 18.10 -14.22 -10.28
N ALA A 110 17.67 -12.96 -10.34
CA ALA A 110 18.53 -11.80 -10.14
C ALA A 110 19.13 -11.77 -8.72
N VAL A 111 18.31 -12.05 -7.69
CA VAL A 111 18.76 -12.18 -6.30
C VAL A 111 19.80 -13.29 -6.16
N LEU A 112 19.54 -14.46 -6.73
CA LEU A 112 20.49 -15.59 -6.69
C LEU A 112 21.80 -15.25 -7.40
N ALA A 113 21.73 -14.63 -8.58
CA ALA A 113 22.93 -14.21 -9.32
C ALA A 113 23.73 -13.17 -8.51
N HIS A 114 23.06 -12.24 -7.86
CA HIS A 114 23.69 -11.22 -7.01
C HIS A 114 24.39 -11.86 -5.79
N LEU A 115 23.71 -12.78 -5.09
CA LEU A 115 24.29 -13.52 -3.98
C LEU A 115 25.48 -14.39 -4.39
N GLN A 116 25.46 -14.97 -5.59
CA GLN A 116 26.61 -15.75 -6.12
C GLN A 116 27.80 -14.88 -6.47
N THR A 117 27.60 -13.65 -6.93
CA THR A 117 28.68 -12.71 -7.26
C THR A 117 29.23 -12.04 -6.01
N GLU A 118 28.42 -11.71 -5.02
CA GLU A 118 28.83 -11.13 -3.73
C GLU A 118 29.50 -12.17 -2.81
N GLY A 119 29.21 -13.46 -2.96
CA GLY A 119 29.81 -14.54 -2.17
C GLY A 119 31.32 -14.75 -2.39
N ARG A 120 31.95 -13.92 -3.22
CA ARG A 120 33.40 -13.85 -3.44
C ARG A 120 34.06 -12.67 -2.72
N GLN A 121 34.05 -12.65 -1.42
CA GLN A 121 35.03 -11.92 -0.58
C GLN A 121 34.69 -10.55 -0.02
N GLU A 122 33.59 -9.89 -0.27
CA GLU A 122 33.47 -8.53 0.30
C GLU A 122 32.23 -8.28 1.11
N ASP A 123 31.47 -9.02 1.69
CA ASP A 123 30.39 -8.43 2.50
C ASP A 123 29.55 -9.37 3.37
N GLN A 124 30.20 -10.08 4.28
CA GLN A 124 29.46 -10.54 5.48
C GLN A 124 28.78 -9.36 6.20
N GLU A 125 29.44 -8.20 6.24
CA GLU A 125 28.87 -6.99 6.86
C GLU A 125 27.70 -6.39 6.07
N ALA A 126 27.80 -6.31 4.73
CA ALA A 126 26.72 -5.81 3.89
C ALA A 126 25.54 -6.78 3.85
N LEU A 127 25.79 -8.08 3.84
CA LEU A 127 24.75 -9.10 3.94
C LEU A 127 24.05 -9.04 5.31
N GLN A 128 24.83 -8.87 6.38
CA GLN A 128 24.30 -8.69 7.73
C GLN A 128 23.45 -7.42 7.82
N LEU A 129 23.89 -6.31 7.20
CA LEU A 129 23.13 -5.08 7.14
C LEU A 129 21.81 -5.26 6.36
N LYS A 130 21.85 -5.95 5.21
CA LYS A 130 20.65 -6.28 4.42
C LYS A 130 19.67 -7.15 5.23
N VAL A 131 20.16 -8.17 5.92
CA VAL A 131 19.35 -9.02 6.81
C VAL A 131 18.73 -8.16 7.91
N THR A 132 19.49 -7.30 8.57
CA THR A 132 19.00 -6.42 9.61
C THR A 132 17.90 -5.48 9.09
N LEU A 133 18.08 -4.90 7.91
CA LEU A 133 17.06 -4.04 7.27
C LEU A 133 15.78 -4.80 6.95
N LEU A 134 15.89 -6.05 6.48
CA LEU A 134 14.74 -6.90 6.20
C LEU A 134 14.02 -7.31 7.49
N GLU A 135 14.77 -7.63 8.56
CA GLU A 135 14.20 -7.93 9.88
C GLU A 135 13.48 -6.71 10.46
N GLU A 136 14.06 -5.51 10.37
CA GLU A 136 13.40 -4.28 10.78
C GLU A 136 12.14 -4.01 9.97
N HIS A 137 12.17 -4.26 8.67
CA HIS A 137 11.00 -4.10 7.80
C HIS A 137 9.92 -5.11 8.18
N ALA A 138 10.29 -6.37 8.40
CA ALA A 138 9.37 -7.43 8.84
C ALA A 138 8.78 -7.11 10.23
N MET A 139 9.58 -6.57 11.16
CA MET A 139 9.12 -6.13 12.47
C MET A 139 8.14 -4.96 12.37
N ARG A 140 8.43 -3.96 11.51
CA ARG A 140 7.49 -2.85 11.26
C ARG A 140 6.16 -3.37 10.72
N GLN A 141 6.19 -4.30 9.77
CA GLN A 141 4.99 -4.91 9.22
C GLN A 141 4.21 -5.72 10.25
N LYS A 142 4.90 -6.50 11.07
CA LYS A 142 4.27 -7.26 12.15
C LYS A 142 3.55 -6.34 13.14
N LYS A 143 4.24 -5.29 13.60
CA LYS A 143 3.64 -4.28 14.50
C LYS A 143 2.41 -3.64 13.88
N TRP A 144 2.44 -3.37 12.61
CA TRP A 144 1.36 -2.79 11.86
C TRP A 144 0.16 -3.75 11.69
N ILE A 145 0.42 -5.04 11.41
CA ILE A 145 -0.62 -6.08 11.39
C ILE A 145 -1.30 -6.17 12.78
N GLU A 146 -0.53 -6.14 13.86
CA GLU A 146 -1.05 -6.15 15.22
C GLU A 146 -1.94 -4.92 15.51
N GLU A 147 -1.55 -3.74 15.01
CA GLU A 147 -2.33 -2.51 15.12
C GLU A 147 -3.66 -2.59 14.35
N LEU A 148 -3.63 -3.07 13.11
CA LEU A 148 -4.84 -3.32 12.32
C LEU A 148 -5.77 -4.35 12.97
N GLN A 149 -5.22 -5.40 13.55
CA GLN A 149 -6.02 -6.42 14.26
C GLN A 149 -6.70 -5.81 15.50
N ARG A 150 -6.00 -4.94 16.23
CA ARG A 150 -6.56 -4.22 17.37
C ARG A 150 -7.69 -3.29 16.92
N GLU A 151 -7.44 -2.45 15.91
CA GLU A 151 -8.47 -1.56 15.35
C GLU A 151 -9.70 -2.35 14.88
N ASN A 152 -9.50 -3.45 14.17
CA ASN A 152 -10.59 -4.31 13.70
C ASN A 152 -11.40 -4.89 14.87
N THR A 153 -10.72 -5.25 15.95
CA THR A 153 -11.38 -5.75 17.16
C THR A 153 -12.22 -4.66 17.83
N GLU A 154 -11.71 -3.44 17.90
CA GLU A 154 -12.43 -2.28 18.43
C GLU A 154 -13.65 -1.93 17.56
N TYR A 155 -13.50 -1.92 16.22
CA TYR A 155 -14.62 -1.74 15.29
C TYR A 155 -15.72 -2.81 15.49
N ARG A 156 -15.32 -4.08 15.62
CA ARG A 156 -16.28 -5.17 15.87
C ARG A 156 -16.99 -5.02 17.22
N LYS A 157 -16.32 -4.47 18.21
CA LYS A 157 -16.94 -4.17 19.52
C LYS A 157 -17.96 -3.04 19.37
N MET A 158 -17.57 -1.92 18.75
CA MET A 158 -18.50 -0.80 18.50
C MET A 158 -19.74 -1.22 17.70
N LEU A 159 -19.59 -2.07 16.68
CA LEU A 159 -20.72 -2.59 15.91
C LEU A 159 -21.65 -3.49 16.72
N ARG A 160 -21.15 -4.19 17.75
CA ARG A 160 -21.99 -4.97 18.67
C ARG A 160 -22.75 -4.08 19.63
N ASP A 161 -22.10 -3.04 20.13
CA ASP A 161 -22.68 -2.12 21.12
C ASP A 161 -23.75 -1.16 20.51
N MET A 162 -23.81 -1.08 19.16
CA MET A 162 -24.84 -0.33 18.42
C MET A 162 -26.10 -1.15 18.08
N LYS A 163 -26.14 -2.44 18.37
CA LYS A 163 -27.31 -3.32 18.17
C LYS A 163 -28.08 -3.52 19.46
#